data_bbf890accab84e44705296e8b5209149
#
_entry.id   bbf890accab84e44705296e8b5209149
#
_cell.length_a   1.000
_cell.length_b   1.000
_cell.length_c   1.000
_cell.angle_alpha   90.00
_cell.angle_beta   90.00
_cell.angle_gamma   90.00
#
_symmetry.space_group_name_H-M   'P 1'
#
loop_
_entity.id
_entity.type
_entity.pdbx_description
1 polymer ?
#
loop_
_entity_poly.entity_id
_entity_poly.type
_entity_poly.pdbx_seq_one_letter_code
_entity_poly.pdbx_strand_id
1 'polypeptide(L)' 'MMQATLDTQNTLEQSLLQVDELLSCAAATAYETGDSLNGPKRDLAFSVVHLIGMAKTELARSLVRVESR' A
#
# COMPACT_ATOMS: atom_id res chain seq x y z
N MET A 1 -26.66 0.67 -16.89
CA MET A 1 -25.47 1.37 -17.39
C MET A 1 -24.79 2.12 -16.29
N MET A 2 -25.44 3.12 -15.66
CA MET A 2 -24.85 3.85 -14.54
C MET A 2 -24.50 2.92 -13.39
N GLN A 3 -25.38 1.95 -13.11
CA GLN A 3 -25.18 1.01 -12.02
C GLN A 3 -23.90 0.18 -12.23
N ALA A 4 -23.68 -0.30 -13.45
CA ALA A 4 -22.51 -1.11 -13.75
C ALA A 4 -21.22 -0.29 -13.59
N THR A 5 -21.25 0.99 -13.98
CA THR A 5 -20.10 1.88 -13.82
C THR A 5 -19.78 2.13 -12.36
N LEU A 6 -20.81 2.39 -11.54
CA LEU A 6 -20.66 2.60 -10.11
C LEU A 6 -20.11 1.35 -9.43
N ASP A 7 -20.64 0.18 -9.80
CA ASP A 7 -20.15 -1.09 -9.23
C ASP A 7 -18.70 -1.32 -9.56
N THR A 8 -18.27 -0.99 -10.79
CA THR A 8 -16.87 -1.12 -11.19
C THR A 8 -15.98 -0.19 -10.39
N GLN A 9 -16.40 1.06 -10.19
CA GLN A 9 -15.62 2.01 -9.39
C GLN A 9 -15.53 1.58 -7.93
N ASN A 10 -16.63 1.10 -7.35
CA ASN A 10 -16.63 0.62 -5.98
C ASN A 10 -15.72 -0.59 -5.81
N THR A 11 -15.73 -1.51 -6.79
CA THR A 11 -14.87 -2.68 -6.76
C THR A 11 -13.40 -2.28 -6.86
N LEU A 12 -13.08 -1.33 -7.74
CA LEU A 12 -11.72 -0.83 -7.87
C LEU A 12 -11.26 -0.15 -6.58
N GLU A 13 -12.10 0.71 -6.02
CA GLU A 13 -11.77 1.38 -4.76
C GLU A 13 -11.52 0.37 -3.65
N GLN A 14 -12.37 -0.65 -3.53
CA GLN A 14 -12.19 -1.69 -2.52
C GLN A 14 -10.89 -2.46 -2.72
N SER A 15 -10.55 -2.77 -3.98
CA SER A 15 -9.29 -3.45 -4.28
C SER A 15 -8.09 -2.61 -3.89
N LEU A 16 -8.13 -1.31 -4.18
CA LEU A 16 -7.04 -0.41 -3.84
C LEU A 16 -6.90 -0.25 -2.32
N LEU A 17 -8.01 -0.19 -1.61
CA LEU A 17 -7.99 -0.14 -0.14
C LEU A 17 -7.40 -1.42 0.45
N GLN A 18 -7.71 -2.56 -0.16
CA GLN A 18 -7.15 -3.84 0.26
C GLN A 18 -5.65 -3.88 0.04
N VAL A 19 -5.18 -3.36 -1.10
CA VAL A 19 -3.74 -3.26 -1.38
C VAL A 19 -3.05 -2.39 -0.33
N ASP A 20 -3.67 -1.27 0.05
CA ASP A 20 -3.12 -0.41 1.09
C ASP A 20 -2.97 -1.16 2.41
N GLU A 21 -3.96 -1.94 2.79
CA GLU A 21 -3.90 -2.78 4.00
C GLU A 21 -2.75 -3.77 3.93
N LEU A 22 -2.61 -4.47 2.78
CA LEU A 22 -1.55 -5.44 2.60
C LEU A 22 -0.18 -4.78 2.66
N LEU A 23 -0.03 -3.61 2.07
CA LEU A 23 1.22 -2.85 2.13
C LEU A 23 1.55 -2.44 3.57
N SER A 24 0.54 -2.04 4.33
CA SER A 24 0.74 -1.67 5.74
C SER A 24 1.23 -2.88 6.55
N CYS A 25 0.65 -4.05 6.32
CA CYS A 25 1.08 -5.27 7.00
C CYS A 25 2.51 -5.64 6.60
N ALA A 26 2.85 -5.50 5.31
CA ALA A 26 4.19 -5.79 4.82
C ALA A 26 5.20 -4.83 5.45
N ALA A 27 4.86 -3.56 5.56
CA ALA A 27 5.74 -2.57 6.18
C ALA A 27 5.98 -2.91 7.65
N ALA A 28 4.94 -3.30 8.37
CA ALA A 28 5.07 -3.68 9.78
C ALA A 28 5.98 -4.90 9.93
N THR A 29 5.82 -5.89 9.06
CA THR A 29 6.65 -7.10 9.07
C THR A 29 8.12 -6.74 8.81
N ALA A 30 8.37 -5.91 7.79
CA ALA A 30 9.73 -5.50 7.45
C ALA A 30 10.36 -4.68 8.59
N TYR A 31 9.58 -3.82 9.22
CA TYR A 31 10.07 -3.02 10.34
C TYR A 31 10.48 -3.91 11.52
N GLU A 32 9.63 -4.86 11.90
CA GLU A 32 9.93 -5.79 13.00
C GLU A 32 11.17 -6.62 12.68
N THR A 33 11.28 -7.07 11.43
CA THR A 33 12.45 -7.83 10.99
C THR A 33 13.71 -6.98 11.11
N GLY A 34 13.68 -5.74 10.62
CA GLY A 34 14.82 -4.84 10.70
C GLY A 34 15.22 -4.54 12.13
N ASP A 35 14.22 -4.39 13.00
CA ASP A 35 14.47 -4.08 14.40
C ASP A 35 15.21 -5.21 15.13
N SER A 36 15.07 -6.44 14.66
CA SER A 36 15.73 -7.61 15.22
C SER A 36 17.09 -7.90 14.57
N LEU A 37 17.49 -7.13 13.57
CA LEU A 37 18.74 -7.34 12.81
C LEU A 37 19.75 -6.22 13.10
N ASN A 38 20.98 -6.43 12.65
CA ASN A 38 22.06 -5.46 12.76
C ASN A 38 22.76 -5.30 11.41
N GLY A 39 23.42 -4.15 11.24
CA GLY A 39 24.28 -3.91 10.08
C GLY A 39 23.55 -3.88 8.76
N PRO A 40 24.18 -4.39 7.69
CA PRO A 40 23.60 -4.29 6.34
C PRO A 40 22.24 -4.99 6.21
N LYS A 41 22.00 -6.06 6.94
CA LYS A 41 20.69 -6.75 6.90
C LYS A 41 19.58 -5.89 7.45
N ARG A 42 19.87 -5.13 8.50
CA ARG A 42 18.93 -4.17 9.05
C ARG A 42 18.61 -3.08 8.03
N ASP A 43 19.65 -2.57 7.36
CA ASP A 43 19.47 -1.52 6.36
C ASP A 43 18.59 -2.01 5.20
N LEU A 44 18.78 -3.26 4.78
CA LEU A 44 17.97 -3.84 3.73
C LEU A 44 16.50 -3.93 4.15
N ALA A 45 16.24 -4.38 5.36
CA ALA A 45 14.86 -4.48 5.86
C ALA A 45 14.20 -3.10 5.93
N PHE A 46 14.90 -2.10 6.42
CA PHE A 46 14.35 -0.75 6.50
C PHE A 46 14.18 -0.10 5.14
N SER A 47 15.01 -0.45 4.15
CA SER A 47 14.80 0.04 2.78
C SER A 47 13.49 -0.51 2.20
N VAL A 48 13.09 -1.72 2.57
CA VAL A 48 11.78 -2.26 2.18
C VAL A 48 10.66 -1.42 2.77
N VAL A 49 10.76 -1.06 4.05
CA VAL A 49 9.78 -0.18 4.69
C VAL A 49 9.65 1.13 3.92
N HIS A 50 10.79 1.71 3.53
CA HIS A 50 10.79 2.96 2.78
C HIS A 50 10.12 2.81 1.41
N LEU A 51 10.44 1.74 0.69
CA LEU A 51 9.85 1.49 -0.63
C LEU A 51 8.34 1.27 -0.53
N ILE A 52 7.90 0.57 0.50
CA ILE A 52 6.47 0.37 0.74
C ILE A 52 5.80 1.71 1.00
N GLY A 53 6.44 2.60 1.76
CA GLY A 53 5.92 3.93 2.02
C GLY A 53 5.71 4.72 0.73
N MET A 54 6.66 4.62 -0.20
CA MET A 54 6.55 5.27 -1.50
C MET A 54 5.39 4.66 -2.31
N ALA A 55 5.25 3.35 -2.28
CA ALA A 55 4.16 2.67 -2.97
C ALA A 55 2.80 3.11 -2.40
N LYS A 56 2.69 3.26 -1.10
CA LYS A 56 1.47 3.72 -0.46
C LYS A 56 1.12 5.15 -0.89
N THR A 57 2.13 6.00 -1.07
CA THR A 57 1.91 7.36 -1.55
C THR A 57 1.32 7.36 -2.95
N GLU A 58 1.87 6.51 -3.84
CA GLU A 58 1.33 6.38 -5.20
C GLU A 58 -0.09 5.82 -5.18
N LEU A 59 -0.33 4.85 -4.30
CA LEU A 59 -1.66 4.27 -4.15
C LEU A 59 -2.67 5.31 -3.70
N ALA A 60 -2.28 6.18 -2.77
CA ALA A 60 -3.15 7.25 -2.29
C ALA A 60 -3.56 8.18 -3.43
N ARG A 61 -2.66 8.48 -4.36
CA ARG A 61 -2.98 9.27 -5.54
C ARG A 61 -4.02 8.58 -6.40
N SER A 62 -3.91 7.26 -6.57
CA SER A 62 -4.87 6.48 -7.35
C SER A 62 -6.24 6.49 -6.68
N LEU A 63 -6.28 6.37 -5.35
CA LEU A 63 -7.54 6.42 -4.61
C LEU A 63 -8.25 7.75 -4.77
N VAL A 64 -7.50 8.86 -4.72
CA VAL A 64 -8.08 10.18 -4.91
C VAL A 64 -8.73 10.28 -6.30
N ARG A 65 -8.07 9.76 -7.33
CA ARG A 65 -8.62 9.77 -8.69
C ARG A 65 -9.90 8.95 -8.78
N VAL A 66 -9.96 7.80 -8.14
CA VAL A 66 -11.14 6.95 -8.16
C VAL A 66 -12.29 7.63 -7.42
N GLU A 67 -12.00 8.22 -6.27
CA GLU A 67 -13.02 8.87 -5.45
C GLU A 67 -13.56 10.14 -6.10
N SER A 68 -12.77 10.82 -6.90
CA SER A 68 -13.18 12.09 -7.52
C SER A 68 -14.01 11.88 -8.79
N ARG A 69 -14.21 10.66 -9.25
CA ARG A 69 -15.05 10.35 -10.40
C ARG A 69 -16.48 10.08 -9.96
#